data_b5aadcb6592050ed306fd77577b8b344
#
_entry.id   b5aadcb6592050ed306fd77577b8b344
#
_cell.length_a   1.000
_cell.length_b   1.000
_cell.length_c   1.000
_cell.angle_alpha   90.00
_cell.angle_beta   90.00
_cell.angle_gamma   90.00
#
_symmetry.space_group_name_H-M   'P 1'
#
loop_
_entity.id
_entity.type
_entity.pdbx_description
1 polymer ?
#
loop_
_entity_poly.entity_id
_entity_poly.type
_entity_poly.pdbx_seq_one_letter_code
_entity_poly.pdbx_strand_id
1 'polypeptide(L)'
;MLTNSSLTVYHKVEIDHDYKWARYFYKNIWWFGGKGSSTNKGYDNANDVQIRIPYDLNPDLDYNNFGIGDILVQGEHKDITSEQDIQGEYYNITSLNNNVFGNNRHIHIGGK
;
A
#
# COMPACT_ATOMS: atom_id res chain seq x y z
N MET A 1 -2.03 -3.86 -17.66
CA MET A 1 -1.57 -4.53 -16.44
C MET A 1 -2.71 -5.32 -15.83
N LEU A 2 -2.46 -6.55 -15.44
CA LEU A 2 -3.47 -7.37 -14.78
C LEU A 2 -3.56 -6.99 -13.31
N THR A 3 -4.78 -6.96 -12.79
CA THR A 3 -5.02 -6.68 -11.38
C THR A 3 -5.70 -7.87 -10.72
N ASN A 4 -5.43 -8.07 -9.45
CA ASN A 4 -5.94 -9.24 -8.72
C ASN A 4 -6.52 -8.90 -7.35
N SER A 5 -6.49 -7.63 -6.95
CA SER A 5 -6.91 -7.28 -5.60
C SER A 5 -7.29 -5.82 -5.50
N SER A 6 -7.64 -5.40 -4.29
CA SER A 6 -7.88 -4.00 -3.92
C SER A 6 -7.02 -3.65 -2.72
N LEU A 7 -6.87 -2.36 -2.45
CA LEU A 7 -5.96 -1.87 -1.44
C LEU A 7 -6.56 -0.68 -0.70
N THR A 8 -6.47 -0.71 0.62
CA THR A 8 -6.70 0.46 1.45
C THR A 8 -5.36 0.95 1.98
N VAL A 9 -5.09 2.24 1.80
CA VAL A 9 -3.87 2.88 2.28
C VAL A 9 -4.25 3.89 3.35
N TYR A 10 -3.54 3.84 4.47
CA TYR A 10 -3.66 4.86 5.50
C TYR A 10 -2.39 5.70 5.49
N HIS A 11 -2.53 6.91 4.98
CA HIS A 11 -1.42 7.86 4.85
C HIS A 11 -1.35 8.72 6.10
N LYS A 12 -0.17 8.80 6.70
CA LYS A 12 0.05 9.58 7.91
C LYS A 12 0.18 11.05 7.56
N VAL A 13 -0.73 11.85 8.11
CA VAL A 13 -0.74 13.31 7.93
C VAL A 13 -0.45 13.97 9.25
N GLU A 14 0.60 14.76 9.33
CA GLU A 14 0.98 15.47 10.54
C GLU A 14 0.32 16.84 10.59
N ILE A 15 -0.29 17.17 11.73
CA ILE A 15 -0.97 18.44 11.95
C ILE A 15 -0.65 18.89 13.37
N ASP A 16 0.03 20.05 13.52
CA ASP A 16 0.25 20.72 14.82
C ASP A 16 0.73 19.76 15.93
N HIS A 17 1.85 19.11 15.73
CA HIS A 17 2.46 18.19 16.70
C HIS A 17 1.69 16.89 16.90
N ASP A 18 0.66 16.66 16.11
CA ASP A 18 -0.13 15.45 16.14
C ASP A 18 -0.20 14.88 14.74
N TYR A 19 -0.87 13.74 14.59
CA TYR A 19 -1.05 13.14 13.28
C TYR A 19 -2.39 12.45 13.19
N LYS A 20 -2.83 12.24 11.96
CA LYS A 20 -4.01 11.42 11.68
C LYS A 20 -3.75 10.59 10.45
N TRP A 21 -4.60 9.60 10.24
CA TRP A 21 -4.51 8.68 9.12
C TRP A 21 -5.54 9.07 8.07
N ALA A 22 -5.07 9.45 6.89
CA ALA A 22 -5.93 9.71 5.74
C ALA A 22 -6.11 8.41 4.97
N ARG A 23 -7.36 8.03 4.72
CA ARG A 23 -7.69 6.78 4.07
C ARG A 23 -7.85 6.97 2.57
N TYR A 24 -7.20 6.11 1.80
CA TYR A 24 -7.36 6.05 0.35
C TYR A 24 -7.63 4.62 -0.06
N PHE A 25 -8.56 4.43 -0.99
CA PHE A 25 -8.94 3.10 -1.45
C PHE A 25 -8.73 3.00 -2.96
N TYR A 26 -8.07 1.94 -3.40
CA TYR A 26 -7.80 1.66 -4.81
C TYR A 26 -8.35 0.29 -5.15
N LYS A 27 -9.29 0.26 -6.06
CA LYS A 27 -10.05 -0.95 -6.36
C LYS A 27 -9.28 -1.93 -7.23
N ASN A 28 -8.43 -1.42 -8.12
CA ASN A 28 -7.77 -2.25 -9.13
C ASN A 28 -6.26 -2.16 -8.97
N ILE A 29 -5.71 -3.13 -8.23
CA ILE A 29 -4.27 -3.20 -7.99
C ILE A 29 -3.77 -4.61 -8.21
N TRP A 30 -2.45 -4.74 -8.32
CA TRP A 30 -1.78 -6.02 -8.33
C TRP A 30 -1.06 -6.19 -6.98
N TRP A 31 -1.31 -7.32 -6.34
CA TRP A 31 -0.76 -7.64 -5.02
C TRP A 31 -0.03 -8.96 -5.09
N PHE A 32 1.21 -9.00 -4.63
CA PHE A 32 2.01 -10.21 -4.58
C PHE A 32 2.70 -10.32 -3.22
N GLY A 33 2.64 -11.53 -2.64
CA GLY A 33 3.29 -11.82 -1.37
C GLY A 33 2.39 -11.56 -0.17
N GLY A 34 3.00 -11.55 0.99
CA GLY A 34 2.31 -11.29 2.24
C GLY A 34 2.56 -12.37 3.27
N LYS A 35 2.19 -12.06 4.50
CA LYS A 35 2.33 -12.99 5.61
C LYS A 35 1.43 -14.20 5.37
N GLY A 36 1.92 -15.36 5.68
CA GLY A 36 1.18 -16.60 5.48
C GLY A 36 1.24 -17.17 4.09
N SER A 37 1.65 -16.42 3.08
CA SER A 37 1.85 -16.92 1.73
C SER A 37 3.28 -17.30 1.45
N SER A 38 4.20 -16.83 2.26
CA SER A 38 5.62 -17.07 2.06
C SER A 38 6.03 -18.39 2.67
N THR A 39 6.86 -19.11 1.95
CA THR A 39 7.49 -20.32 2.46
C THR A 39 8.96 -20.10 2.75
N ASN A 40 9.45 -18.93 2.63
CA ASN A 40 10.85 -18.63 2.88
C ASN A 40 11.24 -18.89 4.31
N LYS A 41 12.40 -19.46 4.46
CA LYS A 41 12.91 -19.84 5.75
C LYS A 41 14.26 -19.21 5.94
N GLY A 42 14.46 -18.62 7.11
CA GLY A 42 15.77 -18.27 7.56
C GLY A 42 16.38 -17.01 7.02
N TYR A 43 15.66 -16.19 6.28
CA TYR A 43 16.19 -14.88 5.91
C TYR A 43 15.06 -13.86 5.77
N ASP A 44 15.41 -12.62 6.01
CA ASP A 44 14.49 -11.49 5.88
C ASP A 44 14.60 -10.87 4.51
N ASN A 45 13.47 -10.60 3.91
CA ASN A 45 13.41 -9.80 2.72
C ASN A 45 13.16 -8.35 3.12
N ALA A 46 13.64 -7.43 2.33
CA ALA A 46 13.36 -6.01 2.56
C ALA A 46 11.87 -5.72 2.49
N ASN A 47 11.14 -6.49 1.66
CA ASN A 47 9.72 -6.31 1.48
C ASN A 47 9.03 -7.66 1.53
N ASP A 48 7.95 -7.76 2.33
CA ASP A 48 7.11 -8.94 2.38
C ASP A 48 6.05 -8.93 1.29
N VAL A 49 5.62 -7.74 0.87
CA VAL A 49 4.61 -7.59 -0.19
C VAL A 49 5.12 -6.64 -1.26
N GLN A 50 4.64 -6.89 -2.48
CA GLN A 50 4.88 -6.05 -3.63
C GLN A 50 3.52 -5.65 -4.20
N ILE A 51 3.32 -4.36 -4.41
CA ILE A 51 2.05 -3.84 -4.90
C ILE A 51 2.30 -2.94 -6.09
N ARG A 52 1.47 -3.07 -7.12
CA ARG A 52 1.49 -2.17 -8.28
C ARG A 52 0.10 -1.60 -8.47
N ILE A 53 0.03 -0.29 -8.53
CA ILE A 53 -1.23 0.44 -8.71
C ILE A 53 -1.18 1.13 -10.06
N PRO A 54 -1.93 0.63 -11.07
CA PRO A 54 -1.90 1.24 -12.39
C PRO A 54 -2.69 2.55 -12.43
N TYR A 55 -2.10 3.55 -13.08
CA TYR A 55 -2.73 4.87 -13.19
C TYR A 55 -4.00 4.86 -14.02
N ASP A 56 -4.02 4.08 -15.09
CA ASP A 56 -5.16 4.06 -16.01
C ASP A 56 -6.42 3.43 -15.41
N LEU A 57 -6.26 2.60 -14.39
CA LEU A 57 -7.38 1.93 -13.72
C LEU A 57 -7.79 2.60 -12.40
N ASN A 58 -7.04 3.59 -11.97
CA ASN A 58 -7.27 4.29 -10.70
C ASN A 58 -7.12 5.79 -10.93
N PRO A 59 -8.17 6.46 -11.43
CA PRO A 59 -8.06 7.87 -11.84
C PRO A 59 -7.71 8.83 -10.70
N ASP A 60 -7.99 8.45 -9.45
CA ASP A 60 -7.68 9.30 -8.30
C ASP A 60 -6.28 9.05 -7.73
N LEU A 61 -5.50 8.20 -8.38
CA LEU A 61 -4.18 7.83 -7.90
C LEU A 61 -3.23 9.01 -7.94
N ASP A 62 -2.61 9.31 -6.80
CA ASP A 62 -1.64 10.39 -6.67
C ASP A 62 -0.48 9.89 -5.82
N TYR A 63 0.72 9.93 -6.37
CA TYR A 63 1.91 9.48 -5.68
C TYR A 63 2.15 10.24 -4.37
N ASN A 64 1.70 11.49 -4.28
CA ASN A 64 1.87 12.30 -3.08
C ASN A 64 1.02 11.81 -1.89
N ASN A 65 0.10 10.90 -2.12
CA ASN A 65 -0.72 10.31 -1.06
C ASN A 65 -0.06 9.10 -0.40
N PHE A 66 1.20 8.85 -0.70
CA PHE A 66 1.95 7.73 -0.14
C PHE A 66 3.23 8.23 0.52
N GLY A 67 3.62 7.57 1.59
CA GLY A 67 4.86 7.86 2.29
C GLY A 67 5.42 6.62 2.93
N ILE A 68 6.72 6.60 3.16
CA ILE A 68 7.36 5.50 3.87
C ILE A 68 6.77 5.42 5.27
N GLY A 69 6.40 4.21 5.68
CA GLY A 69 5.75 3.98 6.98
C GLY A 69 4.23 3.99 6.94
N ASP A 70 3.63 4.40 5.83
CA ASP A 70 2.17 4.34 5.68
C ASP A 70 1.69 2.90 5.75
N ILE A 71 0.41 2.73 6.07
CA ILE A 71 -0.17 1.41 6.30
C ILE A 71 -0.88 0.91 5.06
N LEU A 72 -0.64 -0.36 4.73
CA LEU A 72 -1.25 -1.05 3.60
C LEU A 72 -2.11 -2.20 4.11
N VAL A 73 -3.37 -2.24 3.71
CA VAL A 73 -4.28 -3.32 4.05
C VAL A 73 -4.93 -3.84 2.78
N GLN A 74 -4.88 -5.14 2.57
CA GLN A 74 -5.52 -5.74 1.40
C GLN A 74 -7.04 -5.71 1.56
N GLY A 75 -7.73 -5.26 0.51
CA GLY A 75 -9.18 -5.16 0.54
C GLY A 75 -9.65 -3.76 0.93
N GLU A 76 -10.95 -3.64 1.15
CA GLU A 76 -11.57 -2.38 1.55
C GLU A 76 -11.80 -2.36 3.05
N HIS A 77 -11.30 -1.32 3.72
CA HIS A 77 -11.39 -1.18 5.16
C HIS A 77 -11.82 0.24 5.55
N LYS A 78 -12.35 0.37 6.75
CA LYS A 78 -12.88 1.64 7.26
C LYS A 78 -11.79 2.60 7.68
N ASP A 79 -12.18 3.86 7.89
CA ASP A 79 -11.30 4.84 8.52
C ASP A 79 -10.83 4.36 9.89
N ILE A 80 -9.61 4.75 10.24
CA ILE A 80 -9.03 4.44 11.54
C ILE A 80 -8.56 5.72 12.22
N THR A 81 -8.48 5.68 13.55
CA THR A 81 -7.88 6.76 14.35
C THR A 81 -6.48 6.36 14.80
N SER A 82 -6.21 5.07 14.96
CA SER A 82 -4.88 4.57 15.34
C SER A 82 -4.64 3.22 14.67
N GLU A 83 -3.38 2.81 14.63
CA GLU A 83 -3.01 1.51 14.07
C GLU A 83 -3.71 0.34 14.78
N GLN A 84 -4.06 0.51 16.04
CA GLN A 84 -4.71 -0.53 16.81
C GLN A 84 -6.14 -0.80 16.35
N ASP A 85 -6.73 0.10 15.58
CA ASP A 85 -8.06 -0.07 15.04
C ASP A 85 -8.09 -1.04 13.84
N ILE A 86 -6.94 -1.39 13.30
CA ILE A 86 -6.86 -2.29 12.16
C ILE A 86 -7.01 -3.73 12.64
N GLN A 87 -8.00 -4.42 12.07
CA GLN A 87 -8.19 -5.84 12.36
C GLN A 87 -7.57 -6.67 11.25
N GLY A 88 -6.77 -7.66 11.64
CA GLY A 88 -6.10 -8.52 10.69
C GLY A 88 -4.72 -8.03 10.33
N GLU A 89 -4.19 -8.54 9.23
CA GLU A 89 -2.84 -8.25 8.80
C GLU A 89 -2.74 -6.92 8.10
N TYR A 90 -1.66 -6.21 8.35
CA TYR A 90 -1.34 -5.00 7.62
C TYR A 90 0.18 -4.91 7.44
N TYR A 91 0.59 -4.03 6.55
CA TYR A 91 2.00 -3.85 6.20
C TYR A 91 2.32 -2.37 6.20
N ASN A 92 3.58 -2.04 6.45
CA ASN A 92 4.04 -0.65 6.36
C ASN A 92 4.85 -0.47 5.09
N ILE A 93 4.70 0.65 4.43
CA ILE A 93 5.44 0.95 3.21
C ILE A 93 6.93 1.08 3.53
N THR A 94 7.74 0.32 2.82
CA THR A 94 9.19 0.36 2.96
C THR A 94 9.88 0.91 1.73
N SER A 95 9.22 0.85 0.57
CA SER A 95 9.78 1.42 -0.66
C SER A 95 8.66 1.92 -1.57
N LEU A 96 8.95 2.98 -2.30
CA LEU A 96 8.02 3.62 -3.22
C LEU A 96 8.75 3.98 -4.52
N ASN A 97 8.14 3.64 -5.65
CA ASN A 97 8.64 4.03 -6.97
C ASN A 97 7.49 4.47 -7.84
N ASN A 98 7.63 5.63 -8.44
CA ASN A 98 6.62 6.17 -9.35
C ASN A 98 7.07 5.91 -10.79
N ASN A 99 6.59 4.83 -11.38
CA ASN A 99 6.95 4.43 -12.73
C ASN A 99 6.02 5.07 -13.74
N VAL A 100 6.43 6.21 -14.28
CA VAL A 100 5.60 7.02 -15.18
C VAL A 100 6.07 6.96 -16.63
N PHE A 101 6.99 6.08 -16.95
CA PHE A 101 7.50 5.91 -18.31
C PHE A 101 6.82 4.75 -19.02
N GLY A 102 6.59 4.91 -20.32
CA GLY A 102 6.02 3.86 -21.15
C GLY A 102 4.50 3.76 -21.03
N ASN A 103 3.98 2.60 -21.43
CA ASN A 103 2.53 2.40 -21.55
C ASN A 103 1.88 1.85 -20.28
N ASN A 104 2.67 1.29 -19.36
CA ASN A 104 2.15 0.69 -18.12
C ASN A 104 2.57 1.52 -16.92
N ARG A 105 2.09 2.76 -16.87
CA ARG A 105 2.42 3.64 -15.75
C ARG A 105 1.73 3.15 -14.48
N HIS A 106 2.49 3.08 -13.42
CA HIS A 106 1.99 2.58 -12.14
C HIS A 106 2.87 3.06 -10.99
N ILE A 107 2.34 2.99 -9.78
CA ILE A 107 3.13 3.15 -8.57
C ILE A 107 3.49 1.76 -8.07
N HIS A 108 4.77 1.54 -7.80
CA HIS A 108 5.26 0.28 -7.25
C HIS A 108 5.60 0.49 -5.78
N ILE A 109 4.98 -0.32 -4.92
CA ILE A 109 5.12 -0.21 -3.48
C ILE A 109 5.66 -1.51 -2.92
N GLY A 110 6.67 -1.41 -2.05
CA GLY A 110 7.10 -2.53 -1.24
C GLY A 110 6.66 -2.30 0.19
N GLY A 111 6.23 -3.36 0.86
CA GLY A 111 5.77 -3.28 2.24
C GLY A 111 6.27 -4.43 3.09
N LYS A 112 6.31 -4.19 4.40
CA LYS A 112 6.79 -5.20 5.33
C LYS A 112 5.94 -5.26 6.61
#